data_b1670fe2eb210b587860dcd3536c2f90
#
_entry.id   b1670fe2eb210b587860dcd3536c2f90
#
_cell.length_a   1.000
_cell.length_b   1.000
_cell.length_c   1.000
_cell.angle_alpha   90.00
_cell.angle_beta   90.00
_cell.angle_gamma   90.00
#
_symmetry.space_group_name_H-M   'P 1'
#
loop_
_entity.id
_entity.type
_entity.pdbx_description
1 polymer ?
#
loop_
_entity_poly.entity_id
_entity_poly.type
_entity_poly.pdbx_seq_one_letter_code
_entity_poly.pdbx_strand_id
1 'polypeptide(L)'
;MKNIIKYTVAGLLAAFCITGCSDWVTPERVVIQKPEEQSPVLRDNAYYEALRAYKQTKHKLAFGWYGSWTAVGASYQTRLQSAPDSMDIISIWSQWHSLTPEQIADKEAVQKIKGTKVIFTIFLNNLPDEFKIDGQTTDEGIENFARSYCRDSINKYNYDGIDIDYEPGYGASGEFVGHNNEQFKKLITAMSQYVGPKSGTGKLFTIDGVPYAVHTECAELFDYGIVQAYQSTDYRDLQSRFDEAAAKGWKPEQYIFTENFESYWKTGGVTHSTAEGETVNSLLGMARFNPSQGFCAGFGSYHMEYEYAQSSMPYKYMRRAIQDVNPAGGAIKVKLSSSWYQTKTFLIEDDGSLTGSNDAAFSVGFARPISRDITFNVKVDNSLVDAYNKENGTAYQTLDPSEVTVAPLTAAAESFTSEENKITFSTKSLKKGKYLIPVAVEVPEDSEFMVDEDIVFYIFINVAAVNVDVNATSVTGVKIEPTDSWNFNCYQQYYTDGANGVWDEDASQMFDGKFDSGWYTYGYYYAWGFGGNFIVEMDKEYEVSGLRWYLLYDGDANQECVDVQYSNDRTNWESALAGTTFTPHINTDEAAANKSYKCFQFKKPVKAKYLRVIIGQMGEEEFTSMSEVEIYAPAK
;
A
#
# COMPACT_ATOMS: atom_id res chain seq x y z
N MET A 1 55.46 -25.02 10.28
CA MET A 1 54.44 -24.01 9.94
C MET A 1 52.99 -24.49 10.17
N LYS A 2 52.58 -25.70 9.88
CA LYS A 2 51.18 -26.16 10.08
C LYS A 2 50.73 -26.25 11.56
N ASN A 3 51.59 -26.41 12.51
CA ASN A 3 51.22 -26.51 13.93
C ASN A 3 51.11 -25.13 14.61
N ILE A 4 51.82 -24.11 14.14
CA ILE A 4 51.75 -22.76 14.69
C ILE A 4 50.43 -22.11 14.32
N ILE A 5 49.90 -22.35 13.11
CA ILE A 5 48.60 -21.81 12.65
C ILE A 5 47.42 -22.41 13.45
N LYS A 6 47.53 -23.71 13.84
CA LYS A 6 46.47 -24.35 14.65
C LYS A 6 46.36 -23.77 16.06
N TYR A 7 47.47 -23.42 16.69
CA TYR A 7 47.45 -22.83 18.03
C TYR A 7 47.08 -21.34 18.02
N THR A 8 47.38 -20.62 16.94
CA THR A 8 47.00 -19.23 16.79
C THR A 8 45.48 -19.08 16.52
N VAL A 9 44.89 -20.00 15.74
CA VAL A 9 43.44 -20.02 15.50
C VAL A 9 42.67 -20.48 16.73
N ALA A 10 43.19 -21.47 17.48
CA ALA A 10 42.57 -21.90 18.75
C ALA A 10 42.69 -20.82 19.84
N GLY A 11 43.79 -20.05 19.89
CA GLY A 11 43.97 -18.93 20.80
C GLY A 11 43.07 -17.74 20.48
N LEU A 12 42.84 -17.44 19.19
CA LEU A 12 41.89 -16.40 18.75
C LEU A 12 40.42 -16.79 19.01
N LEU A 13 40.04 -18.05 18.80
CA LEU A 13 38.71 -18.54 19.14
C LEU A 13 38.45 -18.56 20.65
N ALA A 14 39.45 -18.90 21.47
CA ALA A 14 39.36 -18.83 22.93
C ALA A 14 39.29 -17.39 23.45
N ALA A 15 39.98 -16.44 22.81
CA ALA A 15 39.88 -15.02 23.14
C ALA A 15 38.51 -14.39 22.78
N PHE A 16 37.88 -14.86 21.68
CA PHE A 16 36.52 -14.43 21.33
C PHE A 16 35.43 -15.00 22.27
N CYS A 17 35.64 -16.18 22.84
CA CYS A 17 34.72 -16.78 23.80
C CYS A 17 34.83 -16.15 25.20
N ILE A 18 35.91 -15.45 25.53
CA ILE A 18 36.09 -14.83 26.87
C ILE A 18 35.53 -13.39 26.89
N THR A 19 35.45 -12.71 25.75
CA THR A 19 34.89 -11.35 25.68
C THR A 19 33.36 -11.33 25.56
N GLY A 20 32.71 -12.46 25.25
CA GLY A 20 31.25 -12.57 25.14
C GLY A 20 30.52 -12.91 26.44
N CYS A 21 31.23 -13.22 27.54
CA CYS A 21 30.61 -13.66 28.80
C CYS A 21 30.67 -12.65 29.94
N SER A 22 31.20 -11.44 29.73
CA SER A 22 31.26 -10.44 30.80
C SER A 22 29.96 -9.73 31.05
N ASP A 23 29.03 -9.71 30.08
CA ASP A 23 27.76 -9.03 30.23
C ASP A 23 26.67 -9.87 30.93
N TRP A 24 26.88 -11.20 31.02
CA TRP A 24 25.88 -12.09 31.64
C TRP A 24 25.92 -12.11 33.18
N VAL A 25 26.96 -11.57 33.79
CA VAL A 25 27.11 -11.50 35.26
C VAL A 25 26.94 -10.10 35.85
N THR A 26 26.77 -9.09 35.01
CA THR A 26 26.36 -7.77 35.47
C THR A 26 24.83 -7.71 35.38
N PRO A 27 24.10 -7.60 36.51
CA PRO A 27 22.66 -7.37 36.45
C PRO A 27 22.40 -6.14 35.58
N GLU A 28 21.53 -6.29 34.56
CA GLU A 28 21.05 -5.13 33.83
C GLU A 28 20.59 -4.09 34.84
N ARG A 29 21.08 -2.87 34.69
CA ARG A 29 20.68 -1.78 35.55
C ARG A 29 19.19 -1.55 35.32
N VAL A 30 18.35 -2.01 36.23
CA VAL A 30 16.93 -1.67 36.22
C VAL A 30 16.86 -0.16 36.39
N VAL A 31 16.60 0.55 35.32
CA VAL A 31 16.28 1.97 35.37
C VAL A 31 14.89 2.06 35.98
N ILE A 32 14.86 2.30 37.31
CA ILE A 32 13.60 2.63 37.98
C ILE A 32 13.18 3.97 37.41
N GLN A 33 12.15 3.94 36.59
CA GLN A 33 11.55 5.18 36.08
C GLN A 33 10.93 5.94 37.26
N LYS A 34 11.48 7.08 37.56
CA LYS A 34 10.89 7.95 38.57
C LYS A 34 9.85 8.84 37.90
N PRO A 35 8.62 8.94 38.42
CA PRO A 35 7.58 9.78 37.84
C PRO A 35 8.01 11.23 37.61
N GLU A 36 8.79 11.80 38.52
CA GLU A 36 9.31 13.16 38.41
C GLU A 36 10.36 13.33 37.30
N GLU A 37 11.07 12.29 36.92
CA GLU A 37 12.04 12.29 35.81
C GLU A 37 11.36 12.06 34.46
N GLN A 38 10.12 11.53 34.46
CA GLN A 38 9.29 11.27 33.29
C GLN A 38 8.19 12.32 33.12
N SER A 39 8.10 13.28 34.01
CA SER A 39 7.17 14.39 33.86
C SER A 39 7.31 14.97 32.45
N PRO A 40 6.22 15.15 31.71
CA PRO A 40 6.29 15.79 30.42
C PRO A 40 7.02 17.12 30.59
N VAL A 41 8.02 17.36 29.71
CA VAL A 41 8.76 18.63 29.73
C VAL A 41 7.72 19.73 29.57
N LEU A 42 7.43 20.45 30.64
CA LEU A 42 6.54 21.59 30.59
C LEU A 42 7.16 22.62 29.67
N ARG A 43 6.46 22.99 28.64
CA ARG A 43 6.80 24.07 27.72
C ARG A 43 6.35 25.40 28.34
N ASP A 44 6.80 26.49 27.78
CA ASP A 44 6.32 27.81 28.17
C ASP A 44 4.87 28.08 27.74
N ASN A 45 4.28 29.15 28.27
CA ASN A 45 2.90 29.50 27.95
C ASN A 45 2.70 29.82 26.47
N ALA A 46 3.70 30.45 25.83
CA ALA A 46 3.62 30.80 24.40
C ALA A 46 3.50 29.56 23.51
N TYR A 47 4.24 28.50 23.85
CA TYR A 47 4.09 27.22 23.18
C TYR A 47 2.67 26.66 23.28
N TYR A 48 2.09 26.63 24.47
CA TYR A 48 0.72 26.09 24.64
C TYR A 48 -0.36 26.99 24.03
N GLU A 49 -0.15 28.30 24.00
CA GLU A 49 -1.03 29.22 23.28
C GLU A 49 -1.00 28.95 21.78
N ALA A 50 0.19 28.79 21.20
CA ALA A 50 0.36 28.42 19.79
C ALA A 50 -0.23 27.04 19.49
N LEU A 51 -0.03 26.05 20.38
CA LEU A 51 -0.63 24.71 20.24
C LEU A 51 -2.16 24.74 20.23
N ARG A 52 -2.78 25.49 21.15
CA ARG A 52 -4.23 25.64 21.20
C ARG A 52 -4.76 26.38 19.96
N ALA A 53 -4.05 27.39 19.47
CA ALA A 53 -4.39 28.07 18.23
C ALA A 53 -4.30 27.13 17.02
N TYR A 54 -3.23 26.34 16.95
CA TYR A 54 -3.06 25.29 15.92
C TYR A 54 -4.25 24.31 15.90
N LYS A 55 -4.69 23.82 17.06
CA LYS A 55 -5.83 22.89 17.18
C LYS A 55 -7.17 23.46 16.72
N GLN A 56 -7.28 24.78 16.51
CA GLN A 56 -8.45 25.42 15.89
C GLN A 56 -8.34 25.52 14.36
N THR A 57 -7.18 25.21 13.80
CA THR A 57 -7.00 25.21 12.34
C THR A 57 -7.49 23.89 11.72
N LYS A 58 -7.71 23.87 10.41
CA LYS A 58 -8.02 22.64 9.68
C LYS A 58 -6.74 21.83 9.49
N HIS A 59 -6.69 20.65 10.06
CA HIS A 59 -5.55 19.73 10.02
C HIS A 59 -6.04 18.28 10.19
N LYS A 60 -5.15 17.29 10.03
CA LYS A 60 -5.45 15.88 10.34
C LYS A 60 -5.53 15.68 11.84
N LEU A 61 -6.70 15.31 12.35
CA LEU A 61 -6.90 15.06 13.78
C LEU A 61 -6.18 13.79 14.22
N ALA A 62 -5.53 13.85 15.37
CA ALA A 62 -4.97 12.71 16.08
C ALA A 62 -5.94 12.27 17.19
N PHE A 63 -6.45 11.04 17.04
CA PHE A 63 -7.42 10.42 17.94
C PHE A 63 -6.81 9.25 18.71
N GLY A 64 -7.27 8.97 19.93
CA GLY A 64 -6.88 7.76 20.65
C GLY A 64 -7.85 7.34 21.74
N TRP A 65 -8.13 6.03 21.85
CA TRP A 65 -8.75 5.48 23.06
C TRP A 65 -7.70 5.19 24.10
N TYR A 66 -8.01 5.54 25.33
CA TYR A 66 -7.12 5.43 26.50
C TYR A 66 -7.75 4.48 27.53
N GLY A 67 -7.23 3.25 27.66
CA GLY A 67 -7.84 2.19 28.45
C GLY A 67 -7.38 2.12 29.89
N SER A 68 -6.12 2.46 30.19
CA SER A 68 -5.49 2.24 31.50
C SER A 68 -5.34 3.52 32.33
N TRP A 69 -6.33 4.40 32.26
CA TRP A 69 -6.29 5.69 32.93
C TRP A 69 -6.63 5.61 34.41
N THR A 70 -5.62 5.79 35.27
CA THR A 70 -5.78 5.91 36.73
C THR A 70 -5.30 7.23 37.31
N ALA A 71 -4.50 8.00 36.55
CA ALA A 71 -3.82 9.21 36.92
C ALA A 71 -2.84 9.08 38.10
N VAL A 72 -2.61 7.88 38.59
CA VAL A 72 -1.72 7.55 39.73
C VAL A 72 -0.79 6.39 39.36
N GLY A 73 0.17 6.11 40.25
CA GLY A 73 1.14 5.02 40.06
C GLY A 73 2.52 5.52 39.63
N ALA A 74 3.49 4.60 39.55
CA ALA A 74 4.88 4.91 39.25
C ALA A 74 5.14 5.20 37.77
N SER A 75 4.27 4.74 36.87
CA SER A 75 4.38 5.00 35.45
C SER A 75 3.51 6.17 35.01
N TYR A 76 4.03 7.02 34.14
CA TYR A 76 3.25 8.07 33.46
C TYR A 76 2.29 7.51 32.40
N GLN A 77 2.44 6.24 32.01
CA GLN A 77 1.54 5.54 31.10
C GLN A 77 0.06 5.63 31.52
N THR A 78 -0.21 5.78 32.80
CA THR A 78 -1.57 5.84 33.35
C THR A 78 -2.16 7.25 33.42
N ARG A 79 -1.47 8.26 32.85
CA ARG A 79 -1.85 9.67 32.88
C ARG A 79 -2.08 10.22 31.47
N LEU A 80 -3.16 10.94 31.28
CA LEU A 80 -3.47 11.63 30.01
C LEU A 80 -2.40 12.67 29.65
N GLN A 81 -1.78 13.29 30.66
CA GLN A 81 -0.70 14.24 30.45
C GLN A 81 0.52 13.64 29.73
N SER A 82 0.71 12.31 29.77
CA SER A 82 1.79 11.62 29.06
C SER A 82 1.58 11.59 27.55
N ALA A 83 0.34 11.70 27.09
CA ALA A 83 0.00 11.69 25.67
C ALA A 83 0.69 12.84 24.91
N PRO A 84 1.02 12.69 23.63
CA PRO A 84 1.59 13.77 22.83
C PRO A 84 0.75 15.05 22.92
N ASP A 85 1.44 16.20 23.01
CA ASP A 85 0.75 17.48 23.13
C ASP A 85 -0.21 17.77 21.97
N SER A 86 0.13 17.27 20.80
CA SER A 86 -0.66 17.45 19.57
C SER A 86 -1.83 16.47 19.41
N MET A 87 -2.14 15.62 20.42
CA MET A 87 -3.37 14.83 20.40
C MET A 87 -4.59 15.75 20.44
N ASP A 88 -5.52 15.58 19.52
CA ASP A 88 -6.73 16.41 19.42
C ASP A 88 -7.86 15.86 20.27
N ILE A 89 -8.10 14.55 20.20
CA ILE A 89 -9.19 13.88 20.90
C ILE A 89 -8.65 12.63 21.60
N ILE A 90 -8.96 12.49 22.88
CA ILE A 90 -8.74 11.26 23.66
C ILE A 90 -10.09 10.79 24.17
N SER A 91 -10.49 9.55 23.82
CA SER A 91 -11.66 8.90 24.38
C SER A 91 -11.29 7.97 25.51
N ILE A 92 -11.91 8.14 26.66
CA ILE A 92 -11.70 7.27 27.82
C ILE A 92 -12.43 5.94 27.57
N TRP A 93 -11.62 4.92 27.41
CA TRP A 93 -12.05 3.54 27.21
C TRP A 93 -12.03 2.81 28.54
N SER A 94 -13.04 2.79 29.32
CA SER A 94 -13.25 2.05 30.56
C SER A 94 -14.01 2.84 31.60
N GLN A 95 -13.44 3.08 32.79
CA GLN A 95 -14.09 3.82 33.88
C GLN A 95 -14.09 5.33 33.61
N TRP A 96 -15.13 5.80 32.93
CA TRP A 96 -15.32 7.21 32.63
C TRP A 96 -16.12 7.98 33.72
N HIS A 97 -16.78 7.25 34.63
CA HIS A 97 -17.57 7.80 35.76
C HIS A 97 -16.88 7.54 37.11
N SER A 98 -17.38 8.18 38.18
CA SER A 98 -16.84 8.03 39.54
C SER A 98 -15.34 8.37 39.63
N LEU A 99 -14.94 9.46 38.92
CA LEU A 99 -13.55 9.88 38.82
C LEU A 99 -12.95 10.27 40.17
N THR A 100 -11.69 9.89 40.39
CA THR A 100 -10.89 10.35 41.55
C THR A 100 -10.46 11.80 41.36
N PRO A 101 -10.06 12.51 42.45
CA PRO A 101 -9.51 13.88 42.32
C PRO A 101 -8.30 13.96 41.38
N GLU A 102 -7.44 12.93 41.38
CA GLU A 102 -6.27 12.83 40.49
C GLU A 102 -6.68 12.69 39.02
N GLN A 103 -7.66 11.89 38.72
CA GLN A 103 -8.21 11.75 37.37
C GLN A 103 -8.84 13.06 36.89
N ILE A 104 -9.59 13.74 37.73
CA ILE A 104 -10.16 15.05 37.42
C ILE A 104 -9.06 16.05 37.08
N ALA A 105 -8.03 16.14 37.94
CA ALA A 105 -6.91 17.07 37.76
C ALA A 105 -6.11 16.78 36.49
N ASP A 106 -5.83 15.49 36.20
CA ASP A 106 -5.09 15.05 35.01
C ASP A 106 -5.86 15.38 33.71
N LYS A 107 -7.16 15.09 33.70
CA LYS A 107 -8.04 15.41 32.56
C LYS A 107 -8.13 16.92 32.33
N GLU A 108 -8.38 17.70 33.39
CA GLU A 108 -8.47 19.15 33.27
C GLU A 108 -7.15 19.78 32.81
N ALA A 109 -6.01 19.21 33.19
CA ALA A 109 -4.70 19.69 32.76
C ALA A 109 -4.56 19.57 31.24
N VAL A 110 -4.89 18.40 30.62
CA VAL A 110 -4.78 18.25 29.17
C VAL A 110 -5.82 19.09 28.43
N GLN A 111 -7.03 19.24 28.96
CA GLN A 111 -8.07 20.09 28.37
C GLN A 111 -7.65 21.58 28.38
N LYS A 112 -7.23 22.11 29.53
CA LYS A 112 -6.94 23.52 29.69
C LYS A 112 -5.58 23.95 29.12
N ILE A 113 -4.55 23.11 29.33
CA ILE A 113 -3.17 23.45 28.94
C ILE A 113 -2.96 23.09 27.44
N LYS A 114 -3.23 21.84 27.05
CA LYS A 114 -2.95 21.36 25.71
C LYS A 114 -4.10 21.63 24.70
N GLY A 115 -5.31 21.90 25.19
CA GLY A 115 -6.49 22.06 24.34
C GLY A 115 -7.00 20.72 23.75
N THR A 116 -6.55 19.60 24.31
CA THR A 116 -7.01 18.26 23.91
C THR A 116 -8.45 18.04 24.37
N LYS A 117 -9.32 17.60 23.49
CA LYS A 117 -10.68 17.20 23.84
C LYS A 117 -10.66 15.82 24.51
N VAL A 118 -11.33 15.70 25.65
CA VAL A 118 -11.46 14.44 26.36
C VAL A 118 -12.93 14.03 26.38
N ILE A 119 -13.23 12.93 25.68
CA ILE A 119 -14.56 12.31 25.61
C ILE A 119 -14.53 10.96 26.29
N PHE A 120 -15.63 10.25 26.36
CA PHE A 120 -15.68 8.89 26.89
C PHE A 120 -16.49 7.97 25.99
N THR A 121 -16.09 6.70 25.92
CA THR A 121 -16.73 5.66 25.12
C THR A 121 -17.72 4.85 25.95
N ILE A 122 -18.86 4.53 25.36
CA ILE A 122 -19.86 3.61 25.90
C ILE A 122 -20.23 2.53 24.88
N PHE A 123 -20.51 1.33 25.42
CA PHE A 123 -21.19 0.28 24.65
C PHE A 123 -22.69 0.41 24.81
N LEU A 124 -23.42 0.35 23.71
CA LEU A 124 -24.86 0.56 23.75
C LEU A 124 -25.63 -0.43 22.86
N ASN A 125 -25.69 -1.66 23.31
CA ASN A 125 -26.43 -2.72 22.60
C ASN A 125 -27.92 -2.74 22.94
N ASN A 126 -28.28 -2.37 24.16
CA ASN A 126 -29.66 -2.27 24.67
C ASN A 126 -29.80 -1.02 25.54
N LEU A 127 -31.02 -0.53 25.70
CA LEU A 127 -31.29 0.48 26.70
C LEU A 127 -31.03 -0.11 28.09
N PRO A 128 -30.22 0.54 28.96
CA PRO A 128 -30.03 0.06 30.33
C PRO A 128 -31.35 -0.03 31.10
N ASP A 129 -31.49 -1.05 31.96
CA ASP A 129 -32.75 -1.37 32.60
C ASP A 129 -33.31 -0.22 33.46
N GLU A 130 -32.43 0.62 34.03
CA GLU A 130 -32.83 1.81 34.80
C GLU A 130 -33.56 2.88 33.98
N PHE A 131 -33.47 2.83 32.66
CA PHE A 131 -34.17 3.75 31.75
C PHE A 131 -35.38 3.11 31.07
N LYS A 132 -35.59 1.80 31.23
CA LYS A 132 -36.78 1.12 30.73
C LYS A 132 -38.01 1.50 31.55
N ILE A 133 -39.13 1.71 30.89
CA ILE A 133 -40.43 1.96 31.53
C ILE A 133 -41.26 0.68 31.45
N ASP A 134 -41.67 0.18 32.60
CA ASP A 134 -42.35 -1.11 32.72
C ASP A 134 -41.60 -2.26 32.03
N GLY A 135 -40.26 -2.24 32.11
CA GLY A 135 -39.37 -3.23 31.50
C GLY A 135 -39.25 -3.14 29.97
N GLN A 136 -39.81 -2.11 29.36
CA GLN A 136 -39.80 -1.92 27.91
C GLN A 136 -38.95 -0.69 27.51
N THR A 137 -38.30 -0.76 26.34
CA THR A 137 -37.66 0.35 25.71
C THR A 137 -38.74 1.26 25.08
N THR A 138 -38.86 2.47 25.61
CA THR A 138 -39.83 3.47 25.14
C THR A 138 -39.10 4.73 24.67
N ASP A 139 -39.78 5.58 23.89
CA ASP A 139 -39.21 6.86 23.45
C ASP A 139 -38.88 7.76 24.67
N GLU A 140 -39.70 7.74 25.75
CA GLU A 140 -39.41 8.43 27.02
C GLU A 140 -38.15 7.86 27.72
N GLY A 141 -37.99 6.53 27.74
CA GLY A 141 -36.79 5.89 28.29
C GLY A 141 -35.53 6.26 27.52
N ILE A 142 -35.61 6.27 26.18
CA ILE A 142 -34.52 6.72 25.29
C ILE A 142 -34.16 8.18 25.57
N GLU A 143 -35.14 9.07 25.71
CA GLU A 143 -34.90 10.49 25.99
C GLU A 143 -34.28 10.69 27.39
N ASN A 144 -34.74 9.94 28.40
CA ASN A 144 -34.16 9.99 29.75
C ASN A 144 -32.71 9.52 29.75
N PHE A 145 -32.38 8.48 28.99
CA PHE A 145 -31.01 8.01 28.80
C PHE A 145 -30.15 9.09 28.11
N ALA A 146 -30.60 9.60 26.97
CA ALA A 146 -29.89 10.62 26.20
C ALA A 146 -29.56 11.84 27.06
N ARG A 147 -30.54 12.34 27.84
CA ARG A 147 -30.34 13.45 28.77
C ARG A 147 -29.33 13.11 29.86
N SER A 148 -29.45 11.95 30.48
CA SER A 148 -28.57 11.52 31.57
C SER A 148 -27.11 11.39 31.14
N TYR A 149 -26.86 10.78 29.99
CA TYR A 149 -25.50 10.56 29.51
C TYR A 149 -24.92 11.79 28.79
N CYS A 150 -25.66 12.36 27.85
CA CYS A 150 -25.13 13.40 26.98
C CYS A 150 -25.19 14.82 27.58
N ARG A 151 -26.04 15.07 28.59
CA ARG A 151 -26.09 16.34 29.30
C ARG A 151 -25.55 16.23 30.71
N ASP A 152 -26.15 15.38 31.55
CA ASP A 152 -25.89 15.39 32.99
C ASP A 152 -24.52 14.80 33.32
N SER A 153 -24.14 13.69 32.72
CA SER A 153 -22.82 13.07 32.94
C SER A 153 -21.69 13.89 32.33
N ILE A 154 -21.89 14.41 31.11
CA ILE A 154 -20.89 15.29 30.47
C ILE A 154 -20.64 16.52 31.35
N ASN A 155 -21.69 17.18 31.82
CA ASN A 155 -21.55 18.37 32.68
C ASN A 155 -20.93 18.02 34.03
N LYS A 156 -21.39 16.95 34.70
CA LYS A 156 -20.90 16.53 36.01
C LYS A 156 -19.41 16.25 36.02
N TYR A 157 -18.93 15.56 34.98
CA TYR A 157 -17.52 15.16 34.89
C TYR A 157 -16.70 16.09 33.98
N ASN A 158 -17.28 17.12 33.40
CA ASN A 158 -16.63 18.08 32.49
C ASN A 158 -15.94 17.39 31.30
N TYR A 159 -16.64 16.47 30.63
CA TYR A 159 -16.18 15.91 29.37
C TYR A 159 -16.46 16.85 28.19
N ASP A 160 -15.73 16.65 27.09
CA ASP A 160 -15.94 17.39 25.85
C ASP A 160 -16.91 16.71 24.89
N GLY A 161 -17.39 15.51 25.22
CA GLY A 161 -18.33 14.75 24.39
C GLY A 161 -18.45 13.29 24.81
N ILE A 162 -19.07 12.50 23.93
CA ILE A 162 -19.32 11.07 24.08
C ILE A 162 -19.05 10.34 22.77
N ASP A 163 -18.58 9.11 22.89
CA ASP A 163 -18.30 8.17 21.83
C ASP A 163 -19.15 6.91 22.01
N ILE A 164 -19.67 6.32 20.95
CA ILE A 164 -20.44 5.08 20.98
C ILE A 164 -19.66 4.02 20.23
N ASP A 165 -19.26 2.96 20.92
CA ASP A 165 -18.73 1.75 20.30
C ASP A 165 -19.87 0.92 19.70
N TYR A 166 -19.89 0.83 18.36
CA TYR A 166 -20.97 0.22 17.59
C TYR A 166 -20.42 -0.78 16.58
N GLU A 167 -20.54 -2.07 16.92
CA GLU A 167 -19.91 -3.17 16.20
C GLU A 167 -20.91 -4.25 15.72
N PRO A 168 -21.94 -3.90 14.93
CA PRO A 168 -22.83 -4.90 14.36
C PRO A 168 -22.09 -5.85 13.43
N GLY A 169 -22.29 -7.16 13.62
CA GLY A 169 -21.60 -8.20 12.86
C GLY A 169 -20.35 -8.77 13.53
N TYR A 170 -19.87 -8.15 14.62
CA TYR A 170 -18.69 -8.61 15.37
C TYR A 170 -19.05 -9.20 16.75
N GLY A 171 -20.14 -9.95 16.82
CA GLY A 171 -20.59 -10.61 18.05
C GLY A 171 -21.50 -9.77 18.94
N ALA A 172 -21.67 -8.48 18.66
CA ALA A 172 -22.62 -7.65 19.34
C ALA A 172 -24.07 -8.08 19.02
N SER A 173 -24.94 -8.07 20.04
CA SER A 173 -26.36 -8.37 19.89
C SER A 173 -27.19 -7.53 20.84
N GLY A 174 -28.38 -7.11 20.43
CA GLY A 174 -29.28 -6.27 21.23
C GLY A 174 -30.27 -5.50 20.36
N GLU A 175 -31.17 -4.79 21.01
CA GLU A 175 -32.24 -4.06 20.33
C GLU A 175 -31.73 -2.88 19.46
N PHE A 176 -30.56 -2.35 19.78
CA PHE A 176 -29.92 -1.28 19.05
C PHE A 176 -28.91 -1.77 17.99
N VAL A 177 -28.60 -3.06 17.97
CA VAL A 177 -27.56 -3.63 17.11
C VAL A 177 -28.12 -4.05 15.76
N GLY A 178 -27.45 -3.63 14.67
CA GLY A 178 -27.78 -4.04 13.30
C GLY A 178 -27.62 -2.90 12.28
N HIS A 179 -27.43 -3.29 11.02
CA HIS A 179 -27.37 -2.31 9.93
C HIS A 179 -28.70 -1.61 9.73
N ASN A 180 -28.69 -0.27 9.62
CA ASN A 180 -29.88 0.58 9.47
C ASN A 180 -30.94 0.34 10.55
N ASN A 181 -30.53 0.15 11.80
CA ASN A 181 -31.43 -0.16 12.91
C ASN A 181 -32.27 1.07 13.30
N GLU A 182 -33.60 0.96 13.22
CA GLU A 182 -34.54 2.06 13.49
C GLU A 182 -34.58 2.46 14.98
N GLN A 183 -34.39 1.50 15.90
CA GLN A 183 -34.34 1.82 17.34
C GLN A 183 -33.04 2.57 17.67
N PHE A 184 -31.93 2.17 17.07
CA PHE A 184 -30.67 2.89 17.20
C PHE A 184 -30.77 4.30 16.61
N LYS A 185 -31.42 4.47 15.47
CA LYS A 185 -31.70 5.79 14.88
C LYS A 185 -32.47 6.70 15.86
N LYS A 186 -33.50 6.21 16.53
CA LYS A 186 -34.25 6.97 17.55
C LYS A 186 -33.33 7.42 18.68
N LEU A 187 -32.50 6.50 19.17
CA LEU A 187 -31.52 6.79 20.21
C LEU A 187 -30.53 7.87 19.80
N ILE A 188 -29.90 7.72 18.63
CA ILE A 188 -28.96 8.74 18.09
C ILE A 188 -29.64 10.09 17.91
N THR A 189 -30.88 10.10 17.44
CA THR A 189 -31.66 11.34 17.29
C THR A 189 -31.92 12.01 18.64
N ALA A 190 -32.25 11.25 19.69
CA ALA A 190 -32.44 11.80 21.03
C ALA A 190 -31.10 12.33 21.63
N MET A 191 -30.00 11.59 21.46
CA MET A 191 -28.68 12.02 21.92
C MET A 191 -28.20 13.28 21.21
N SER A 192 -28.48 13.41 19.91
CA SER A 192 -28.05 14.57 19.10
C SER A 192 -28.65 15.91 19.52
N GLN A 193 -29.66 15.92 20.40
CA GLN A 193 -30.19 17.14 20.99
C GLN A 193 -29.21 17.76 22.01
N TYR A 194 -28.29 16.97 22.57
CA TYR A 194 -27.36 17.36 23.63
C TYR A 194 -25.91 17.39 23.16
N VAL A 195 -25.54 16.61 22.17
CA VAL A 195 -24.19 16.47 21.64
C VAL A 195 -24.18 16.45 20.11
N GLY A 196 -23.02 16.70 19.51
CA GLY A 196 -22.87 16.70 18.05
C GLY A 196 -23.13 18.05 17.39
N PRO A 197 -22.92 18.13 16.08
CA PRO A 197 -22.89 19.39 15.33
C PRO A 197 -24.22 20.13 15.30
N LYS A 198 -25.35 19.42 15.49
CA LYS A 198 -26.70 20.01 15.47
C LYS A 198 -27.20 20.45 16.85
N SER A 199 -26.54 20.04 17.93
CA SER A 199 -26.95 20.36 19.31
C SER A 199 -26.72 21.81 19.71
N GLY A 200 -25.77 22.50 19.10
CA GLY A 200 -25.31 23.84 19.47
C GLY A 200 -24.53 23.91 20.80
N THR A 201 -24.24 22.78 21.44
CA THR A 201 -23.55 22.72 22.74
C THR A 201 -22.03 22.76 22.62
N GLY A 202 -21.46 22.49 21.44
CA GLY A 202 -20.02 22.32 21.21
C GLY A 202 -19.43 21.05 21.83
N LYS A 203 -20.28 20.12 22.28
CA LYS A 203 -19.89 18.81 22.79
C LYS A 203 -19.88 17.81 21.65
N LEU A 204 -18.77 17.07 21.52
CA LEU A 204 -18.57 16.11 20.45
C LEU A 204 -19.51 14.91 20.59
N PHE A 205 -19.97 14.43 19.45
CA PHE A 205 -20.69 13.19 19.32
C PHE A 205 -19.99 12.32 18.27
N THR A 206 -19.41 11.22 18.71
CA THR A 206 -18.68 10.30 17.84
C THR A 206 -19.26 8.90 17.92
N ILE A 207 -19.02 8.14 16.89
CA ILE A 207 -19.35 6.71 16.83
C ILE A 207 -18.17 5.96 16.26
N ASP A 208 -17.80 4.87 16.90
CA ASP A 208 -16.69 4.04 16.48
C ASP A 208 -17.12 2.60 16.13
N GLY A 209 -16.14 1.81 15.66
CA GLY A 209 -16.35 0.45 15.19
C GLY A 209 -16.70 0.37 13.72
N VAL A 210 -18.00 0.34 13.42
CA VAL A 210 -18.55 0.17 12.08
C VAL A 210 -19.50 1.34 11.73
N PRO A 211 -18.99 2.58 11.56
CA PRO A 211 -19.84 3.76 11.35
C PRO A 211 -20.77 3.67 10.14
N TYR A 212 -20.38 2.93 9.10
CA TYR A 212 -21.22 2.71 7.91
C TYR A 212 -22.43 1.79 8.16
N ALA A 213 -22.53 1.17 9.34
CA ALA A 213 -23.70 0.37 9.69
C ALA A 213 -24.90 1.20 10.16
N VAL A 214 -24.69 2.47 10.54
CA VAL A 214 -25.78 3.34 10.99
C VAL A 214 -26.77 3.64 9.87
N HIS A 215 -27.98 4.08 10.25
CA HIS A 215 -28.96 4.56 9.29
C HIS A 215 -28.44 5.81 8.55
N THR A 216 -28.75 5.92 7.25
CA THR A 216 -28.25 7.02 6.38
C THR A 216 -28.56 8.42 6.93
N GLU A 217 -29.64 8.60 7.68
CA GLU A 217 -29.99 9.88 8.30
C GLU A 217 -29.19 10.21 9.56
N CYS A 218 -28.36 9.27 10.06
CA CYS A 218 -27.61 9.47 11.31
C CYS A 218 -26.24 10.09 11.09
N ALA A 219 -25.59 9.89 9.93
CA ALA A 219 -24.22 10.36 9.69
C ALA A 219 -24.06 11.88 9.96
N GLU A 220 -25.02 12.69 9.59
CA GLU A 220 -25.00 14.15 9.80
C GLU A 220 -25.22 14.59 11.27
N LEU A 221 -25.56 13.68 12.17
CA LEU A 221 -25.75 13.92 13.59
C LEU A 221 -24.46 13.78 14.39
N PHE A 222 -23.45 13.14 13.82
CA PHE A 222 -22.13 12.94 14.43
C PHE A 222 -21.11 13.96 13.95
N ASP A 223 -20.20 14.34 14.82
CA ASP A 223 -18.98 15.07 14.42
C ASP A 223 -18.05 14.14 13.66
N TYR A 224 -17.83 12.92 14.18
CA TYR A 224 -16.91 11.96 13.57
C TYR A 224 -17.42 10.52 13.63
N GLY A 225 -17.21 9.78 12.53
CA GLY A 225 -17.26 8.34 12.45
C GLY A 225 -15.83 7.78 12.47
N ILE A 226 -15.55 6.91 13.43
CA ILE A 226 -14.22 6.40 13.71
C ILE A 226 -14.18 4.92 13.35
N VAL A 227 -13.65 4.58 12.16
CA VAL A 227 -13.62 3.20 11.72
C VAL A 227 -12.44 2.44 12.33
N GLN A 228 -12.72 1.27 12.91
CA GLN A 228 -11.71 0.32 13.36
C GLN A 228 -11.12 -0.41 12.15
N ALA A 229 -10.22 0.30 11.42
CA ALA A 229 -9.54 -0.23 10.23
C ALA A 229 -8.32 -1.08 10.59
N TYR A 230 -8.45 -1.87 11.65
CA TYR A 230 -7.36 -2.64 12.23
C TYR A 230 -6.70 -3.57 11.21
N GLN A 231 -5.36 -3.59 11.23
CA GLN A 231 -4.54 -4.43 10.36
C GLN A 231 -4.74 -4.16 8.86
N SER A 232 -5.09 -2.94 8.47
CA SER A 232 -5.16 -2.56 7.06
C SER A 232 -3.77 -2.57 6.44
N THR A 233 -3.57 -3.41 5.42
CA THR A 233 -2.29 -3.59 4.75
C THR A 233 -2.14 -2.75 3.49
N ASP A 234 -3.21 -2.07 3.04
CA ASP A 234 -3.24 -1.42 1.73
C ASP A 234 -4.25 -0.25 1.73
N TYR A 235 -3.92 0.83 1.03
CA TYR A 235 -4.79 2.00 0.89
C TYR A 235 -6.15 1.69 0.25
N ARG A 236 -6.25 0.63 -0.57
CA ARG A 236 -7.50 0.20 -1.21
C ARG A 236 -8.49 -0.37 -0.20
N ASP A 237 -8.02 -1.03 0.86
CA ASP A 237 -8.87 -1.44 1.98
C ASP A 237 -9.47 -0.20 2.68
N LEU A 238 -8.66 0.84 2.94
CA LEU A 238 -9.14 2.08 3.52
C LEU A 238 -10.16 2.78 2.61
N GLN A 239 -9.91 2.80 1.31
CA GLN A 239 -10.83 3.36 0.30
C GLN A 239 -12.16 2.60 0.28
N SER A 240 -12.12 1.26 0.27
CA SER A 240 -13.33 0.44 0.27
C SER A 240 -14.19 0.67 1.51
N ARG A 241 -13.57 0.76 2.70
CA ARG A 241 -14.28 1.09 3.95
C ARG A 241 -14.93 2.46 3.90
N PHE A 242 -14.26 3.45 3.29
CA PHE A 242 -14.85 4.77 3.14
C PHE A 242 -15.96 4.78 2.08
N ASP A 243 -15.85 4.04 0.98
CA ASP A 243 -16.89 3.95 -0.04
C ASP A 243 -18.21 3.41 0.55
N GLU A 244 -18.13 2.44 1.45
CA GLU A 244 -19.30 1.96 2.21
C GLU A 244 -19.89 3.06 3.11
N ALA A 245 -19.04 3.83 3.78
CA ALA A 245 -19.46 4.95 4.62
C ALA A 245 -20.06 6.09 3.79
N ALA A 246 -19.44 6.46 2.68
CA ALA A 246 -19.95 7.49 1.78
C ALA A 246 -21.35 7.16 1.23
N ALA A 247 -21.61 5.89 0.93
CA ALA A 247 -22.92 5.40 0.53
C ALA A 247 -24.00 5.56 1.63
N LYS A 248 -23.57 5.79 2.88
CA LYS A 248 -24.43 6.07 4.05
C LYS A 248 -24.49 7.54 4.44
N GLY A 249 -23.91 8.43 3.64
CA GLY A 249 -23.95 9.87 3.85
C GLY A 249 -22.77 10.43 4.67
N TRP A 250 -21.80 9.61 5.04
CA TRP A 250 -20.58 10.11 5.66
C TRP A 250 -19.73 10.91 4.69
N LYS A 251 -19.16 11.99 5.18
CA LYS A 251 -18.23 12.82 4.43
C LYS A 251 -16.80 12.55 4.85
N PRO A 252 -15.81 12.74 3.95
CA PRO A 252 -14.40 12.53 4.31
C PRO A 252 -13.96 13.30 5.56
N GLU A 253 -14.35 14.56 5.67
CA GLU A 253 -14.01 15.44 6.81
C GLU A 253 -14.66 15.04 8.14
N GLN A 254 -15.49 14.00 8.15
CA GLN A 254 -16.08 13.40 9.36
C GLN A 254 -15.46 12.02 9.68
N TYR A 255 -14.49 11.52 8.90
CA TYR A 255 -14.10 10.12 8.99
C TYR A 255 -12.65 9.97 9.48
N ILE A 256 -12.46 9.14 10.51
CA ILE A 256 -11.18 8.86 11.17
C ILE A 256 -10.87 7.37 11.04
N PHE A 257 -9.65 7.02 10.62
CA PHE A 257 -9.19 5.64 10.50
C PHE A 257 -8.29 5.27 11.68
N THR A 258 -8.49 4.08 12.28
CA THR A 258 -7.74 3.71 13.49
C THR A 258 -7.12 2.33 13.43
N GLU A 259 -5.97 2.19 14.08
CA GLU A 259 -5.20 0.96 14.23
C GLU A 259 -5.28 0.38 15.65
N ASN A 260 -5.09 -0.93 15.79
CA ASN A 260 -5.10 -1.62 17.07
C ASN A 260 -3.72 -1.61 17.76
N PHE A 261 -3.51 -0.72 18.70
CA PHE A 261 -2.28 -0.67 19.50
C PHE A 261 -2.28 -1.61 20.72
N GLU A 262 -3.38 -2.26 21.04
CA GLU A 262 -3.32 -3.37 22.00
C GLU A 262 -2.36 -4.46 21.50
N SER A 263 -2.43 -4.77 20.20
CA SER A 263 -1.59 -5.79 19.57
C SER A 263 -0.33 -5.23 18.90
N TYR A 264 -0.39 -4.02 18.31
CA TYR A 264 0.63 -3.52 17.36
C TYR A 264 1.36 -2.25 17.80
N TRP A 265 1.30 -1.87 19.08
CA TRP A 265 1.98 -0.68 19.58
C TRP A 265 3.49 -0.68 19.35
N LYS A 266 4.13 -1.88 19.30
CA LYS A 266 5.59 -2.01 19.11
C LYS A 266 6.05 -1.63 17.70
N THR A 267 5.20 -1.77 16.72
CA THR A 267 5.50 -1.60 15.29
C THR A 267 4.76 -0.42 14.65
N GLY A 268 3.81 0.19 15.37
CA GLY A 268 2.96 1.25 14.82
C GLY A 268 1.88 0.71 13.89
N GLY A 269 1.53 -0.56 14.03
CA GLY A 269 0.60 -1.28 13.18
C GLY A 269 1.29 -2.38 12.37
N VAL A 270 0.62 -2.86 11.33
CA VAL A 270 1.13 -3.81 10.34
C VAL A 270 1.82 -3.08 9.18
N THR A 271 2.46 -3.84 8.29
CA THR A 271 2.99 -3.28 7.03
C THR A 271 1.85 -2.83 6.13
N HIS A 272 1.93 -1.63 5.58
CA HIS A 272 0.89 -1.00 4.78
C HIS A 272 1.47 -0.38 3.50
N SER A 273 0.81 -0.60 2.37
CA SER A 273 1.14 0.00 1.08
C SER A 273 0.30 1.26 0.84
N THR A 274 0.95 2.40 0.64
CA THR A 274 0.26 3.67 0.35
C THR A 274 -0.13 3.77 -1.13
N ALA A 275 -0.97 4.73 -1.47
CA ALA A 275 -1.38 4.98 -2.86
C ALA A 275 -0.20 5.41 -3.75
N GLU A 276 0.83 6.00 -3.17
CA GLU A 276 2.05 6.42 -3.84
C GLU A 276 3.05 5.27 -4.06
N GLY A 277 2.76 4.08 -3.53
CA GLY A 277 3.62 2.90 -3.63
C GLY A 277 4.66 2.78 -2.53
N GLU A 278 4.60 3.61 -1.49
CA GLU A 278 5.48 3.49 -0.33
C GLU A 278 5.02 2.37 0.61
N THR A 279 5.97 1.74 1.28
CA THR A 279 5.70 0.77 2.35
C THR A 279 5.98 1.41 3.71
N VAL A 280 4.94 1.53 4.54
CA VAL A 280 4.99 2.16 5.86
C VAL A 280 4.28 1.29 6.90
N ASN A 281 4.28 1.69 8.18
CA ASN A 281 3.35 1.08 9.14
C ASN A 281 1.91 1.61 8.93
N SER A 282 0.90 0.81 9.28
CA SER A 282 -0.50 1.12 8.99
C SER A 282 -1.01 2.40 9.66
N LEU A 283 -0.53 2.76 10.87
CA LEU A 283 -0.91 4.03 11.49
C LEU A 283 -0.45 5.23 10.64
N LEU A 284 0.79 5.19 10.13
CA LEU A 284 1.28 6.23 9.23
C LEU A 284 0.56 6.21 7.88
N GLY A 285 0.24 5.01 7.37
CA GLY A 285 -0.59 4.84 6.18
C GLY A 285 -1.96 5.50 6.33
N MET A 286 -2.64 5.25 7.46
CA MET A 286 -3.93 5.87 7.80
C MET A 286 -3.82 7.40 7.96
N ALA A 287 -2.75 7.88 8.58
CA ALA A 287 -2.51 9.32 8.72
C ALA A 287 -2.39 10.02 7.35
N ARG A 288 -1.66 9.40 6.42
CA ARG A 288 -1.44 9.92 5.07
C ARG A 288 -2.64 9.76 4.15
N PHE A 289 -3.50 8.78 4.43
CA PHE A 289 -4.60 8.44 3.55
C PHE A 289 -5.64 9.56 3.45
N ASN A 290 -6.09 9.80 2.23
CA ASN A 290 -7.31 10.55 1.92
C ASN A 290 -8.12 9.74 0.91
N PRO A 291 -9.41 9.51 1.16
CA PRO A 291 -10.26 8.87 0.18
C PRO A 291 -10.41 9.74 -1.08
N SER A 292 -10.71 9.13 -2.20
CA SER A 292 -10.91 9.83 -3.49
C SER A 292 -12.00 10.90 -3.44
N GLN A 293 -12.90 10.83 -2.46
CA GLN A 293 -13.98 11.77 -2.25
C GLN A 293 -13.58 13.05 -1.52
N GLY A 294 -12.41 13.08 -0.83
CA GLY A 294 -12.02 14.29 -0.14
C GLY A 294 -10.99 14.10 0.97
N PHE A 295 -10.68 15.20 1.65
CA PHE A 295 -9.74 15.22 2.77
C PHE A 295 -10.38 14.62 4.03
N CYS A 296 -9.84 13.51 4.56
CA CYS A 296 -10.40 12.85 5.72
C CYS A 296 -10.04 13.56 7.04
N ALA A 297 -10.90 13.39 8.06
CA ALA A 297 -10.77 14.06 9.34
C ALA A 297 -9.47 13.72 10.05
N GLY A 298 -9.07 12.44 10.11
CA GLY A 298 -7.91 12.10 10.89
C GLY A 298 -7.58 10.61 10.97
N PHE A 299 -6.75 10.29 11.94
CA PHE A 299 -6.27 8.94 12.22
C PHE A 299 -6.13 8.74 13.73
N GLY A 300 -5.98 7.48 14.15
CA GLY A 300 -5.83 7.21 15.57
C GLY A 300 -5.49 5.77 15.92
N SER A 301 -5.54 5.47 17.22
CA SER A 301 -5.26 4.12 17.70
C SER A 301 -6.08 3.72 18.92
N TYR A 302 -6.43 2.44 18.98
CA TYR A 302 -6.98 1.78 20.15
C TYR A 302 -5.87 1.44 21.14
N HIS A 303 -6.10 1.62 22.45
CA HIS A 303 -5.11 1.47 23.51
C HIS A 303 -3.82 2.26 23.24
N MET A 304 -3.97 3.56 22.88
CA MET A 304 -2.84 4.42 22.55
C MET A 304 -1.77 4.46 23.66
N GLU A 305 -2.16 4.31 24.92
CA GLU A 305 -1.27 4.36 26.08
C GLU A 305 -0.26 3.21 26.13
N TYR A 306 -0.49 2.11 25.41
CA TYR A 306 0.48 1.00 25.37
C TYR A 306 1.77 1.44 24.68
N GLU A 307 1.69 2.36 23.74
CA GLU A 307 2.87 2.90 23.06
C GLU A 307 3.76 3.76 23.96
N TYR A 308 3.29 4.15 25.14
CA TYR A 308 4.14 4.82 26.14
C TYR A 308 5.36 3.96 26.50
N ALA A 309 5.25 2.65 26.48
CA ALA A 309 6.30 1.70 26.82
C ALA A 309 7.37 1.51 25.72
N GLN A 310 7.34 2.29 24.63
CA GLN A 310 8.38 2.24 23.60
C GLN A 310 9.75 2.58 24.19
N SER A 311 10.73 1.68 23.94
CA SER A 311 12.08 1.79 24.51
C SER A 311 12.86 3.01 24.02
N SER A 312 12.58 3.50 22.81
CA SER A 312 13.31 4.61 22.19
C SER A 312 12.70 5.97 22.51
N MET A 313 11.37 6.06 22.51
CA MET A 313 10.62 7.29 22.79
C MET A 313 9.15 6.93 23.03
N PRO A 314 8.51 7.42 24.13
CA PRO A 314 7.07 7.27 24.33
C PRO A 314 6.27 7.81 23.15
N TYR A 315 5.27 7.05 22.72
CA TYR A 315 4.39 7.41 21.59
C TYR A 315 5.14 7.68 20.26
N LYS A 316 6.18 6.90 19.97
CA LYS A 316 7.05 7.08 18.80
C LYS A 316 6.28 7.13 17.49
N TYR A 317 5.38 6.17 17.27
CA TYR A 317 4.64 6.05 16.01
C TYR A 317 3.53 7.09 15.90
N MET A 318 2.80 7.34 17.00
CA MET A 318 1.80 8.40 17.02
C MET A 318 2.43 9.78 16.79
N ARG A 319 3.56 10.08 17.47
CA ARG A 319 4.31 11.34 17.25
C ARG A 319 4.80 11.47 15.81
N ARG A 320 5.32 10.37 15.24
CA ARG A 320 5.79 10.37 13.86
C ARG A 320 4.64 10.61 12.88
N ALA A 321 3.51 9.95 13.07
CA ALA A 321 2.33 10.14 12.23
C ALA A 321 1.81 11.58 12.31
N ILE A 322 1.69 12.15 13.51
CA ILE A 322 1.29 13.55 13.69
C ILE A 322 2.27 14.50 12.98
N GLN A 323 3.57 14.33 13.19
CA GLN A 323 4.59 15.21 12.59
C GLN A 323 4.66 15.10 11.08
N ASP A 324 4.37 13.90 10.53
CA ASP A 324 4.38 13.66 9.10
C ASP A 324 3.28 14.44 8.38
N VAL A 325 2.06 14.41 8.90
CA VAL A 325 0.90 15.04 8.28
C VAL A 325 0.61 16.45 8.78
N ASN A 326 1.14 16.82 9.97
CA ASN A 326 1.01 18.12 10.61
C ASN A 326 2.39 18.63 11.07
N PRO A 327 3.31 18.94 10.16
CA PRO A 327 4.67 19.35 10.51
C PRO A 327 4.69 20.65 11.32
N ALA A 328 5.72 20.80 12.16
CA ALA A 328 5.93 21.98 13.00
C ALA A 328 6.06 23.25 12.15
N GLY A 329 5.65 24.39 12.71
CA GLY A 329 5.69 25.68 12.01
C GLY A 329 4.55 25.91 11.03
N GLY A 330 3.61 24.97 10.93
CA GLY A 330 2.47 25.08 10.03
C GLY A 330 2.79 24.88 8.55
N ALA A 331 4.00 24.41 8.22
CA ALA A 331 4.35 24.05 6.84
C ALA A 331 3.42 22.98 6.29
N ILE A 332 3.16 23.04 5.00
CA ILE A 332 2.33 22.08 4.28
C ILE A 332 3.27 21.13 3.54
N LYS A 333 3.24 19.87 3.93
CA LYS A 333 4.02 18.84 3.25
C LYS A 333 3.42 18.55 1.88
N VAL A 334 4.29 18.52 0.86
CA VAL A 334 3.94 18.24 -0.53
C VAL A 334 4.61 16.95 -0.95
N LYS A 335 3.89 16.09 -1.66
CA LYS A 335 4.39 14.85 -2.25
C LYS A 335 3.56 14.47 -3.48
N LEU A 336 4.01 13.50 -4.26
CA LEU A 336 3.16 12.93 -5.32
C LEU A 336 1.89 12.34 -4.70
N SER A 337 0.75 12.52 -5.36
CA SER A 337 -0.55 11.99 -4.94
C SER A 337 -0.93 10.69 -5.63
N SER A 338 -0.07 10.19 -6.53
CA SER A 338 -0.25 8.97 -7.30
C SER A 338 1.09 8.25 -7.45
N SER A 339 1.13 7.21 -8.27
CA SER A 339 2.38 6.52 -8.60
C SER A 339 3.48 7.51 -9.02
N TRP A 340 4.70 7.25 -8.57
CA TRP A 340 5.88 8.06 -8.90
C TRP A 340 6.35 7.89 -10.36
N TYR A 341 5.72 6.97 -11.12
CA TYR A 341 6.06 6.74 -12.52
C TYR A 341 4.88 6.29 -13.37
N GLN A 342 5.04 6.44 -14.69
CA GLN A 342 4.24 5.79 -15.70
C GLN A 342 5.14 5.16 -16.76
N THR A 343 4.69 4.04 -17.35
CA THR A 343 5.38 3.37 -18.46
C THR A 343 4.60 3.57 -19.75
N LYS A 344 5.29 3.92 -20.83
CA LYS A 344 4.75 4.06 -22.18
C LYS A 344 5.47 3.11 -23.11
N THR A 345 4.71 2.36 -23.90
CA THR A 345 5.27 1.48 -24.94
C THR A 345 4.90 2.01 -26.31
N PHE A 346 5.89 2.12 -27.17
CA PHE A 346 5.72 2.44 -28.59
C PHE A 346 6.10 1.25 -29.44
N LEU A 347 5.23 0.88 -30.36
CA LEU A 347 5.49 -0.14 -31.34
C LEU A 347 5.96 0.50 -32.63
N ILE A 348 7.04 -0.02 -33.20
CA ILE A 348 7.52 0.33 -34.54
C ILE A 348 6.75 -0.53 -35.53
N GLU A 349 5.93 0.09 -36.35
CA GLU A 349 5.17 -0.56 -37.41
C GLU A 349 6.06 -0.94 -38.62
N ASP A 350 5.54 -1.73 -39.53
CA ASP A 350 6.30 -2.19 -40.70
C ASP A 350 6.70 -1.06 -41.66
N ASP A 351 5.96 0.05 -41.67
CA ASP A 351 6.28 1.28 -42.42
C ASP A 351 7.25 2.23 -41.67
N GLY A 352 7.66 1.86 -40.45
CA GLY A 352 8.55 2.63 -39.58
C GLY A 352 7.84 3.70 -38.75
N SER A 353 6.53 3.83 -38.84
CA SER A 353 5.75 4.69 -37.93
C SER A 353 5.73 4.15 -36.51
N LEU A 354 5.43 5.01 -35.54
CA LEU A 354 5.30 4.62 -34.12
C LEU A 354 3.84 4.68 -33.68
N THR A 355 3.37 3.61 -33.09
CA THR A 355 2.04 3.52 -32.44
C THR A 355 2.22 3.44 -30.94
N GLY A 356 1.56 4.33 -30.22
CA GLY A 356 1.62 4.42 -28.74
C GLY A 356 1.10 5.77 -28.25
N SER A 357 0.87 5.89 -26.91
CA SER A 357 0.43 7.14 -26.31
C SER A 357 1.66 7.95 -25.85
N ASN A 358 1.74 9.20 -26.29
CA ASN A 358 2.81 10.13 -25.97
C ASN A 358 2.41 11.17 -24.91
N ASP A 359 1.43 10.85 -24.10
CA ASP A 359 0.96 11.66 -22.97
C ASP A 359 1.18 10.94 -21.65
N ALA A 360 1.42 11.70 -20.60
CA ALA A 360 1.47 11.22 -19.22
C ALA A 360 0.85 12.28 -18.31
N ALA A 361 0.53 11.90 -17.09
CA ALA A 361 -0.03 12.84 -16.14
C ALA A 361 0.33 12.46 -14.71
N PHE A 362 0.46 13.46 -13.84
CA PHE A 362 0.62 13.28 -12.41
C PHE A 362 0.00 14.47 -11.66
N SER A 363 -0.16 14.31 -10.36
CA SER A 363 -0.55 15.38 -9.45
C SER A 363 0.25 15.31 -8.16
N VAL A 364 0.26 16.40 -7.39
CA VAL A 364 0.81 16.42 -6.04
C VAL A 364 -0.30 16.52 -5.01
N GLY A 365 -0.07 15.93 -3.86
CA GLY A 365 -0.94 16.01 -2.70
C GLY A 365 -0.34 16.91 -1.62
N PHE A 366 -1.21 17.55 -0.86
CA PHE A 366 -0.89 18.38 0.27
C PHE A 366 -1.35 17.67 1.55
N ALA A 367 -0.53 17.67 2.59
CA ALA A 367 -0.89 17.04 3.86
C ALA A 367 -2.16 17.64 4.50
N ARG A 368 -2.54 18.84 4.09
CA ARG A 368 -3.80 19.52 4.46
C ARG A 368 -4.23 20.48 3.33
N PRO A 369 -5.50 20.91 3.30
CA PRO A 369 -5.94 21.91 2.32
C PRO A 369 -5.11 23.19 2.37
N ILE A 370 -4.78 23.71 1.19
CA ILE A 370 -4.01 24.95 1.03
C ILE A 370 -4.92 26.17 1.19
N SER A 371 -4.39 27.29 1.68
CA SER A 371 -5.17 28.48 2.00
C SER A 371 -5.35 29.44 0.82
N ARG A 372 -4.64 29.22 -0.30
CA ARG A 372 -4.63 30.09 -1.49
C ARG A 372 -4.30 29.30 -2.74
N ASP A 373 -4.63 29.85 -3.88
CA ASP A 373 -4.18 29.30 -5.16
C ASP A 373 -2.66 29.28 -5.24
N ILE A 374 -2.09 28.19 -5.77
CA ILE A 374 -0.65 27.99 -5.92
C ILE A 374 -0.32 27.49 -7.32
N THR A 375 0.86 27.86 -7.79
CA THR A 375 1.46 27.34 -9.02
C THR A 375 2.91 26.95 -8.73
N PHE A 376 3.23 25.68 -8.98
CA PHE A 376 4.60 25.17 -8.94
C PHE A 376 5.20 25.14 -10.34
N ASN A 377 6.46 25.48 -10.45
CA ASN A 377 7.21 25.24 -11.67
C ASN A 377 7.51 23.75 -11.80
N VAL A 378 7.46 23.26 -13.03
CA VAL A 378 7.76 21.88 -13.35
C VAL A 378 8.72 21.88 -14.52
N LYS A 379 9.78 21.06 -14.42
CA LYS A 379 10.80 20.97 -15.46
C LYS A 379 11.22 19.53 -15.75
N VAL A 380 11.65 19.27 -16.97
CA VAL A 380 12.36 18.03 -17.31
C VAL A 380 13.81 18.17 -16.85
N ASP A 381 14.27 17.23 -16.02
CA ASP A 381 15.63 17.23 -15.48
C ASP A 381 16.42 15.98 -15.90
N ASN A 382 17.02 16.05 -17.07
CA ASN A 382 17.81 14.96 -17.65
C ASN A 382 19.07 14.61 -16.82
N SER A 383 19.51 15.47 -15.89
CA SER A 383 20.65 15.15 -15.03
C SER A 383 20.38 13.99 -14.09
N LEU A 384 19.10 13.67 -13.84
CA LEU A 384 18.68 12.56 -13.00
C LEU A 384 18.77 11.19 -13.69
N VAL A 385 18.85 11.15 -15.04
CA VAL A 385 18.87 9.88 -15.80
C VAL A 385 20.16 9.10 -15.54
N ASP A 386 21.30 9.77 -15.53
CA ASP A 386 22.59 9.10 -15.27
C ASP A 386 22.66 8.54 -13.85
N ALA A 387 22.13 9.29 -12.86
CA ALA A 387 22.04 8.83 -11.48
C ALA A 387 21.14 7.59 -11.35
N TYR A 388 19.95 7.65 -11.96
CA TYR A 388 19.01 6.53 -12.00
C TYR A 388 19.62 5.29 -12.66
N ASN A 389 20.26 5.45 -13.82
CA ASN A 389 20.91 4.36 -14.54
C ASN A 389 22.00 3.68 -13.70
N LYS A 390 22.83 4.49 -13.03
CA LYS A 390 23.91 3.99 -12.19
C LYS A 390 23.38 3.20 -10.98
N GLU A 391 22.35 3.72 -10.33
CA GLU A 391 21.77 3.11 -9.14
C GLU A 391 21.06 1.79 -9.45
N ASN A 392 20.33 1.76 -10.57
CA ASN A 392 19.49 0.63 -10.96
C ASN A 392 20.15 -0.33 -11.98
N GLY A 393 21.39 -0.08 -12.39
CA GLY A 393 22.08 -0.92 -13.39
C GLY A 393 21.42 -0.89 -14.78
N THR A 394 20.78 0.22 -15.14
CA THR A 394 20.05 0.40 -16.40
C THR A 394 20.80 1.28 -17.38
N ALA A 395 20.27 1.44 -18.62
CA ALA A 395 20.88 2.25 -19.69
C ALA A 395 19.80 3.05 -20.45
N TYR A 396 18.93 3.75 -19.71
CA TYR A 396 17.93 4.62 -20.32
C TYR A 396 18.60 5.79 -21.03
N GLN A 397 18.07 6.14 -22.20
CA GLN A 397 18.43 7.33 -22.98
C GLN A 397 17.58 8.53 -22.54
N THR A 398 18.04 9.74 -22.80
CA THR A 398 17.29 10.97 -22.57
C THR A 398 16.53 11.41 -23.81
N LEU A 399 15.42 12.14 -23.63
CA LEU A 399 14.86 13.00 -24.68
C LEU A 399 15.38 14.43 -24.51
N ASP A 400 15.46 15.19 -25.62
CA ASP A 400 15.72 16.63 -25.54
C ASP A 400 14.56 17.29 -24.76
N PRO A 401 14.82 18.09 -23.72
CA PRO A 401 13.75 18.76 -22.96
C PRO A 401 12.82 19.61 -23.83
N SER A 402 13.32 20.15 -24.97
CA SER A 402 12.49 20.89 -25.92
C SER A 402 11.45 20.05 -26.66
N GLU A 403 11.59 18.73 -26.63
CA GLU A 403 10.63 17.77 -27.19
C GLU A 403 9.56 17.36 -26.19
N VAL A 404 9.64 17.85 -24.94
CA VAL A 404 8.68 17.53 -23.86
C VAL A 404 7.95 18.80 -23.45
N THR A 405 6.65 18.78 -23.53
CA THR A 405 5.79 19.88 -23.09
C THR A 405 5.22 19.55 -21.71
N VAL A 406 5.54 20.40 -20.73
CA VAL A 406 5.06 20.29 -19.35
C VAL A 406 4.44 21.62 -18.98
N ALA A 407 3.17 21.60 -18.52
CA ALA A 407 2.51 22.79 -17.99
C ALA A 407 2.94 23.04 -16.53
N PRO A 408 2.85 24.30 -16.03
CA PRO A 408 2.93 24.54 -14.59
C PRO A 408 1.87 23.73 -13.83
N LEU A 409 2.22 23.29 -12.62
CA LEU A 409 1.34 22.52 -11.76
C LEU A 409 0.52 23.47 -10.88
N THR A 410 -0.79 23.51 -11.03
CA THR A 410 -1.68 24.43 -10.32
C THR A 410 -2.55 23.71 -9.30
N ALA A 411 -2.86 24.39 -8.19
CA ALA A 411 -3.83 23.94 -7.20
C ALA A 411 -4.64 25.12 -6.69
N ALA A 412 -5.95 24.95 -6.57
CA ALA A 412 -6.86 25.97 -6.05
C ALA A 412 -6.87 25.99 -4.52
N ALA A 413 -7.19 27.14 -3.93
CA ALA A 413 -7.45 27.26 -2.49
C ALA A 413 -8.46 26.21 -2.02
N GLU A 414 -8.33 25.78 -0.79
CA GLU A 414 -9.11 24.72 -0.13
C GLU A 414 -8.96 23.32 -0.73
N SER A 415 -8.16 23.14 -1.80
CA SER A 415 -7.81 21.81 -2.29
C SER A 415 -6.67 21.18 -1.49
N PHE A 416 -6.62 19.85 -1.46
CA PHE A 416 -5.51 19.06 -0.89
C PHE A 416 -4.77 18.25 -1.97
N THR A 417 -5.11 18.49 -3.24
CA THR A 417 -4.40 17.97 -4.41
C THR A 417 -4.29 19.08 -5.46
N SER A 418 -3.26 19.00 -6.29
CA SER A 418 -3.18 19.84 -7.49
C SER A 418 -4.16 19.36 -8.56
N GLU A 419 -4.40 20.21 -9.56
CA GLU A 419 -4.89 19.76 -10.85
C GLU A 419 -3.93 18.73 -11.44
N GLU A 420 -4.45 17.88 -12.33
CA GLU A 420 -3.63 16.91 -13.03
C GLU A 420 -2.71 17.63 -14.02
N ASN A 421 -1.39 17.53 -13.82
CA ASN A 421 -0.41 18.06 -14.74
C ASN A 421 -0.26 17.14 -15.95
N LYS A 422 -0.64 17.62 -17.13
CA LYS A 422 -0.54 16.87 -18.37
C LYS A 422 0.82 17.11 -19.03
N ILE A 423 1.49 16.04 -19.36
CA ILE A 423 2.77 16.01 -20.03
C ILE A 423 2.56 15.41 -21.42
N THR A 424 3.13 16.01 -22.44
CA THR A 424 3.18 15.43 -23.79
C THR A 424 4.61 15.48 -24.32
N PHE A 425 5.00 14.50 -25.10
CA PHE A 425 6.34 14.46 -25.68
C PHE A 425 6.32 14.07 -27.17
N SER A 426 7.32 14.56 -27.91
CA SER A 426 7.49 14.26 -29.34
C SER A 426 7.98 12.82 -29.52
N THR A 427 7.41 12.11 -30.51
CA THR A 427 7.86 10.78 -30.88
C THR A 427 8.88 10.79 -32.04
N LYS A 428 9.20 11.98 -32.60
CA LYS A 428 10.00 12.11 -33.81
C LYS A 428 11.44 11.63 -33.65
N SER A 429 12.02 11.82 -32.49
CA SER A 429 13.40 11.40 -32.16
C SER A 429 13.51 9.98 -31.63
N LEU A 430 12.37 9.37 -31.26
CA LEU A 430 12.33 8.03 -30.68
C LEU A 430 12.76 6.98 -31.70
N LYS A 431 13.70 6.13 -31.29
CA LYS A 431 14.16 4.95 -32.04
C LYS A 431 14.06 3.73 -31.13
N LYS A 432 14.17 2.52 -31.68
CA LYS A 432 14.23 1.29 -30.86
C LYS A 432 15.17 1.50 -29.67
N GLY A 433 14.67 1.34 -28.44
CA GLY A 433 15.43 1.55 -27.20
C GLY A 433 14.54 1.92 -26.02
N LYS A 434 15.18 2.20 -24.90
CA LYS A 434 14.51 2.61 -23.66
C LYS A 434 14.90 4.04 -23.33
N TYR A 435 13.91 4.84 -22.94
CA TYR A 435 14.12 6.26 -22.58
C TYR A 435 13.50 6.55 -21.22
N LEU A 436 14.02 7.56 -20.56
CA LEU A 436 13.52 8.04 -19.27
C LEU A 436 13.38 9.55 -19.30
N ILE A 437 12.20 10.04 -18.93
CA ILE A 437 11.91 11.46 -18.76
C ILE A 437 11.64 11.72 -17.29
N PRO A 438 12.61 12.27 -16.53
CA PRO A 438 12.36 12.75 -15.17
C PRO A 438 11.71 14.14 -15.21
N VAL A 439 10.61 14.30 -14.51
CA VAL A 439 9.84 15.55 -14.40
C VAL A 439 9.88 16.00 -12.95
N ALA A 440 10.66 17.03 -12.65
CA ALA A 440 10.85 17.54 -11.30
C ALA A 440 9.91 18.71 -10.99
N VAL A 441 9.33 18.71 -9.79
CA VAL A 441 8.51 19.82 -9.26
C VAL A 441 9.38 20.70 -8.38
N GLU A 442 9.43 22.00 -8.68
CA GLU A 442 10.19 22.99 -7.89
C GLU A 442 9.29 23.56 -6.78
N VAL A 443 9.58 23.20 -5.54
CA VAL A 443 8.93 23.78 -4.36
C VAL A 443 9.81 24.89 -3.81
N PRO A 444 9.33 26.14 -3.69
CA PRO A 444 10.14 27.26 -3.19
C PRO A 444 10.59 27.04 -1.74
N GLU A 445 11.88 27.23 -1.44
CA GLU A 445 12.49 27.00 -0.14
C GLU A 445 11.92 27.87 1.00
N ASP A 446 11.50 29.10 0.69
CA ASP A 446 10.98 30.08 1.64
C ASP A 446 9.44 30.11 1.69
N SER A 447 8.79 29.12 1.09
CA SER A 447 7.33 29.03 1.05
C SER A 447 6.77 28.35 2.30
N GLU A 448 5.45 28.38 2.45
CA GLU A 448 4.72 27.58 3.44
C GLU A 448 4.77 26.07 3.15
N PHE A 449 5.38 25.65 2.05
CA PHE A 449 5.48 24.26 1.62
C PHE A 449 6.82 23.66 2.01
N MET A 450 6.80 22.34 2.29
CA MET A 450 8.00 21.56 2.54
C MET A 450 7.93 20.21 1.83
N VAL A 451 9.09 19.69 1.51
CA VAL A 451 9.27 18.34 0.95
C VAL A 451 10.29 17.59 1.81
N ASP A 452 10.14 16.28 1.93
CA ASP A 452 11.16 15.44 2.58
C ASP A 452 12.27 15.09 1.60
N GLU A 453 11.88 14.87 0.33
CA GLU A 453 12.75 14.54 -0.79
C GLU A 453 12.28 15.29 -2.04
N ASP A 454 13.13 15.41 -3.03
CA ASP A 454 12.78 16.03 -4.31
C ASP A 454 11.60 15.29 -4.95
N ILE A 455 10.60 16.04 -5.40
CA ILE A 455 9.42 15.47 -6.06
C ILE A 455 9.76 15.28 -7.53
N VAL A 456 9.94 14.03 -7.93
CA VAL A 456 10.22 13.66 -9.33
C VAL A 456 9.24 12.61 -9.81
N PHE A 457 8.56 12.90 -10.91
CA PHE A 457 7.73 11.94 -11.63
C PHE A 457 8.49 11.40 -12.84
N TYR A 458 8.54 10.08 -13.00
CA TYR A 458 9.29 9.42 -14.04
C TYR A 458 8.41 8.86 -15.15
N ILE A 459 8.74 9.10 -16.41
CA ILE A 459 8.10 8.48 -17.56
C ILE A 459 9.09 7.53 -18.21
N PHE A 460 8.87 6.24 -18.08
CA PHE A 460 9.64 5.18 -18.74
C PHE A 460 9.05 4.90 -20.11
N ILE A 461 9.88 5.03 -21.15
CA ILE A 461 9.46 4.79 -22.53
C ILE A 461 10.21 3.57 -23.05
N ASN A 462 9.48 2.60 -23.57
CA ASN A 462 10.01 1.45 -24.30
C ASN A 462 9.59 1.52 -25.75
N VAL A 463 10.54 1.64 -26.66
CA VAL A 463 10.30 1.64 -28.11
C VAL A 463 10.81 0.34 -28.69
N ALA A 464 9.91 -0.52 -29.14
CA ALA A 464 10.21 -1.85 -29.60
C ALA A 464 9.40 -2.19 -30.86
N ALA A 465 9.88 -3.18 -31.62
CA ALA A 465 9.16 -3.70 -32.77
C ALA A 465 8.62 -5.12 -32.45
N VAL A 466 7.40 -5.41 -32.86
CA VAL A 466 6.88 -6.77 -32.83
C VAL A 466 7.56 -7.57 -33.92
N ASN A 467 8.40 -8.51 -33.51
CA ASN A 467 9.17 -9.37 -34.42
C ASN A 467 8.59 -10.78 -34.53
N VAL A 468 7.40 -11.01 -34.01
CA VAL A 468 6.65 -12.28 -34.24
C VAL A 468 5.54 -12.01 -35.24
N ASP A 469 5.41 -12.87 -36.25
CA ASP A 469 4.23 -12.89 -37.10
C ASP A 469 3.08 -13.56 -36.32
N VAL A 470 2.24 -12.75 -35.70
CA VAL A 470 1.13 -13.18 -34.84
C VAL A 470 0.03 -13.93 -35.65
N ASN A 471 0.07 -13.83 -36.97
CA ASN A 471 -0.86 -14.50 -37.88
C ASN A 471 -0.27 -15.77 -38.51
N ALA A 472 0.97 -16.12 -38.19
CA ALA A 472 1.61 -17.31 -38.73
C ALA A 472 0.86 -18.58 -38.31
N THR A 473 0.49 -19.39 -39.28
CA THR A 473 -0.15 -20.69 -39.06
C THR A 473 0.83 -21.85 -39.13
N SER A 474 2.08 -21.61 -39.50
CA SER A 474 3.16 -22.60 -39.56
C SER A 474 4.51 -21.94 -39.43
N VAL A 475 5.53 -22.72 -39.11
CA VAL A 475 6.94 -22.26 -39.11
C VAL A 475 7.56 -22.60 -40.47
N THR A 476 8.24 -21.61 -41.06
CA THR A 476 9.02 -21.79 -42.29
C THR A 476 10.50 -21.84 -41.94
N GLY A 477 11.24 -22.70 -42.65
CA GLY A 477 12.67 -22.85 -42.42
C GLY A 477 13.14 -24.30 -42.41
N VAL A 478 14.35 -24.51 -41.91
CA VAL A 478 14.97 -25.83 -41.77
C VAL A 478 15.09 -26.13 -40.27
N LYS A 479 14.54 -27.26 -39.81
CA LYS A 479 14.68 -27.73 -38.44
C LYS A 479 16.18 -27.75 -38.07
N ILE A 480 16.53 -27.19 -36.96
CA ILE A 480 17.86 -27.32 -36.36
C ILE A 480 17.85 -28.61 -35.55
N GLU A 481 18.75 -29.52 -35.91
CA GLU A 481 18.87 -30.79 -35.19
C GLU A 481 19.48 -30.53 -33.81
N PRO A 482 18.81 -30.92 -32.72
CA PRO A 482 19.34 -30.73 -31.37
C PRO A 482 20.59 -31.58 -31.15
N THR A 483 21.44 -31.15 -30.24
CA THR A 483 22.60 -31.92 -29.77
C THR A 483 22.37 -32.31 -28.30
N ASP A 484 23.15 -33.29 -27.81
CA ASP A 484 23.11 -33.75 -26.40
C ASP A 484 23.37 -32.63 -25.38
N SER A 485 23.81 -31.44 -25.85
CA SER A 485 24.10 -30.29 -25.01
C SER A 485 22.91 -29.32 -24.93
N TRP A 486 21.83 -29.57 -25.67
CA TRP A 486 20.64 -28.74 -25.54
C TRP A 486 19.92 -29.04 -24.24
N ASN A 487 19.33 -28.01 -23.66
CA ASN A 487 18.59 -28.13 -22.41
C ASN A 487 17.23 -27.43 -22.49
N PHE A 488 16.28 -27.94 -21.74
CA PHE A 488 14.95 -27.38 -21.60
C PHE A 488 14.69 -27.10 -20.12
N ASN A 489 14.19 -25.92 -19.82
CA ASN A 489 13.81 -25.56 -18.46
C ASN A 489 12.40 -24.97 -18.48
N CYS A 490 11.58 -25.35 -17.52
CA CYS A 490 10.24 -24.82 -17.37
C CYS A 490 10.00 -24.28 -15.95
N TYR A 491 9.20 -23.24 -15.86
CA TYR A 491 8.96 -22.53 -14.63
C TYR A 491 7.51 -22.07 -14.54
N GLN A 492 6.96 -22.03 -13.36
CA GLN A 492 5.73 -21.29 -13.11
C GLN A 492 5.96 -19.78 -13.31
N GLN A 493 4.95 -19.06 -13.71
CA GLN A 493 5.05 -17.64 -14.06
C GLN A 493 5.67 -16.75 -12.94
N TYR A 494 5.43 -17.11 -11.68
CA TYR A 494 5.95 -16.35 -10.52
C TYR A 494 7.40 -16.68 -10.15
N TYR A 495 7.98 -17.71 -10.76
CA TYR A 495 9.36 -18.09 -10.52
C TYR A 495 10.25 -17.58 -11.64
N THR A 496 11.26 -16.83 -11.28
CA THR A 496 12.27 -16.35 -12.20
C THR A 496 13.34 -17.41 -12.41
N ASP A 497 14.10 -17.27 -13.47
CA ASP A 497 15.24 -18.09 -13.79
C ASP A 497 16.17 -18.28 -12.57
N GLY A 498 16.40 -19.54 -12.16
CA GLY A 498 17.18 -19.88 -10.98
C GLY A 498 16.40 -20.00 -9.66
N ALA A 499 15.10 -19.77 -9.63
CA ALA A 499 14.26 -20.00 -8.45
C ALA A 499 13.67 -21.43 -8.43
N ASN A 500 13.16 -21.85 -7.27
CA ASN A 500 12.63 -23.20 -6.99
C ASN A 500 11.31 -23.50 -7.74
N GLY A 501 11.34 -23.64 -9.05
CA GLY A 501 10.10 -23.83 -9.83
C GLY A 501 10.27 -24.73 -11.06
N VAL A 502 11.37 -25.45 -11.14
CA VAL A 502 11.58 -26.42 -12.23
C VAL A 502 10.72 -27.66 -11.97
N TRP A 503 9.86 -27.97 -12.92
CA TRP A 503 8.88 -29.06 -12.80
C TRP A 503 9.25 -30.27 -13.66
N ASP A 504 10.39 -30.24 -14.35
CA ASP A 504 10.80 -31.27 -15.25
C ASP A 504 11.96 -32.11 -14.67
N GLU A 505 11.73 -33.42 -14.67
CA GLU A 505 12.73 -34.40 -14.22
C GLU A 505 13.64 -34.88 -15.35
N ASP A 506 13.23 -34.75 -16.63
CA ASP A 506 14.01 -35.19 -17.77
C ASP A 506 13.81 -34.32 -19.04
N ALA A 507 14.41 -33.15 -19.00
CA ALA A 507 14.34 -32.15 -20.06
C ALA A 507 14.89 -32.63 -21.41
N SER A 508 15.69 -33.71 -21.44
CA SER A 508 16.25 -34.27 -22.68
C SER A 508 15.17 -34.85 -23.62
N GLN A 509 14.05 -35.28 -23.04
CA GLN A 509 12.94 -35.83 -23.82
C GLN A 509 12.18 -34.80 -24.67
N MET A 510 12.36 -33.51 -24.40
CA MET A 510 11.78 -32.43 -25.20
C MET A 510 12.41 -32.28 -26.58
N PHE A 511 13.44 -33.09 -26.90
CA PHE A 511 14.18 -33.06 -28.14
C PHE A 511 14.43 -34.46 -28.73
N ASP A 512 13.74 -35.50 -28.25
CA ASP A 512 14.01 -36.90 -28.61
C ASP A 512 13.23 -37.39 -29.84
N GLY A 513 12.37 -36.53 -30.39
CA GLY A 513 11.56 -36.83 -31.59
C GLY A 513 10.41 -37.79 -31.33
N LYS A 514 10.01 -38.00 -30.07
CA LYS A 514 8.88 -38.85 -29.71
C LYS A 514 7.69 -38.00 -29.29
N PHE A 515 6.60 -38.16 -29.99
CA PHE A 515 5.37 -37.37 -29.83
C PHE A 515 4.24 -38.14 -29.14
N ASP A 516 4.36 -39.47 -29.04
CA ASP A 516 3.36 -40.38 -28.48
C ASP A 516 3.63 -40.66 -27.00
N SER A 517 3.89 -39.70 -26.29
CA SER A 517 4.04 -39.86 -24.87
C SER A 517 2.75 -40.38 -24.26
N GLY A 518 2.72 -41.66 -23.92
CA GLY A 518 1.99 -42.01 -22.74
C GLY A 518 2.50 -41.07 -21.65
N TRP A 519 1.64 -40.56 -20.82
CA TRP A 519 1.96 -39.54 -19.79
C TRP A 519 3.09 -39.89 -18.81
N TYR A 520 3.74 -40.98 -18.99
CA TYR A 520 4.96 -41.46 -18.31
C TYR A 520 6.25 -41.15 -19.04
N THR A 521 6.21 -40.58 -20.21
CA THR A 521 7.39 -40.09 -20.89
C THR A 521 7.46 -38.59 -20.60
N TYR A 522 8.23 -38.30 -19.78
CA TYR A 522 8.51 -37.11 -19.00
C TYR A 522 8.98 -35.95 -19.85
N GLY A 523 9.00 -35.60 -20.84
CA GLY A 523 9.33 -34.36 -21.51
C GLY A 523 8.09 -33.48 -21.64
N TYR A 524 7.50 -33.10 -20.52
CA TYR A 524 6.38 -32.18 -20.52
C TYR A 524 6.57 -31.02 -19.57
N TYR A 525 6.04 -29.89 -19.95
CA TYR A 525 5.89 -28.73 -19.11
C TYR A 525 4.46 -28.67 -18.57
N TYR A 526 4.33 -28.45 -17.28
CA TYR A 526 3.08 -28.38 -16.58
C TYR A 526 3.02 -27.16 -15.64
N ALA A 527 2.03 -26.29 -15.82
CA ALA A 527 1.80 -25.14 -14.97
C ALA A 527 0.31 -24.93 -14.76
N TRP A 528 -0.15 -25.28 -13.58
CA TRP A 528 -1.57 -25.26 -13.27
C TRP A 528 -2.04 -23.85 -12.89
N GLY A 529 -2.98 -23.29 -13.63
CA GLY A 529 -3.73 -22.07 -13.28
C GLY A 529 -2.94 -20.76 -13.19
N PHE A 530 -1.60 -20.82 -13.26
CA PHE A 530 -0.75 -19.66 -12.98
C PHE A 530 -0.01 -19.11 -14.21
N GLY A 531 -0.21 -19.71 -15.35
CA GLY A 531 0.65 -19.49 -16.49
C GLY A 531 2.04 -20.07 -16.24
N GLY A 532 2.97 -19.87 -17.15
CA GLY A 532 4.31 -20.38 -17.00
C GLY A 532 5.26 -19.86 -18.06
N ASN A 533 6.50 -20.28 -17.99
CA ASN A 533 7.45 -20.02 -19.04
C ASN A 533 8.35 -21.22 -19.26
N PHE A 534 8.84 -21.40 -20.48
CA PHE A 534 9.87 -22.36 -20.78
C PHE A 534 11.03 -21.71 -21.52
N ILE A 535 12.22 -22.24 -21.28
CA ILE A 535 13.47 -21.77 -21.87
C ILE A 535 14.12 -22.93 -22.61
N VAL A 536 14.40 -22.74 -23.89
CA VAL A 536 15.25 -23.64 -24.66
C VAL A 536 16.66 -23.07 -24.68
N GLU A 537 17.63 -23.85 -24.22
CA GLU A 537 19.06 -23.54 -24.29
C GLU A 537 19.72 -24.39 -25.37
N MET A 538 20.27 -23.74 -26.38
CA MET A 538 21.02 -24.37 -27.46
C MET A 538 22.52 -24.43 -27.13
N ASP A 539 23.27 -25.30 -27.76
CA ASP A 539 24.73 -25.46 -27.54
C ASP A 539 25.53 -24.20 -27.91
N LYS A 540 25.03 -23.43 -28.87
CA LYS A 540 25.65 -22.19 -29.37
C LYS A 540 24.61 -21.22 -29.89
N GLU A 541 25.02 -20.05 -30.35
CA GLU A 541 24.18 -19.09 -31.08
C GLU A 541 23.79 -19.68 -32.44
N TYR A 542 22.49 -19.64 -32.74
CA TYR A 542 21.91 -19.96 -34.03
C TYR A 542 21.14 -18.76 -34.60
N GLU A 543 20.98 -18.71 -35.90
CA GLU A 543 20.00 -17.84 -36.53
C GLU A 543 18.68 -18.58 -36.55
N VAL A 544 17.68 -18.06 -35.81
CA VAL A 544 16.39 -18.71 -35.56
C VAL A 544 15.31 -17.97 -36.31
N SER A 545 14.51 -18.69 -37.11
CA SER A 545 13.33 -18.15 -37.80
C SER A 545 12.01 -18.43 -37.08
N GLY A 546 11.92 -19.43 -36.21
CA GLY A 546 10.74 -19.75 -35.46
C GLY A 546 10.89 -20.98 -34.58
N LEU A 547 9.84 -21.27 -33.86
CA LEU A 547 9.75 -22.39 -32.94
C LEU A 547 8.37 -23.02 -33.01
N ARG A 548 8.29 -24.33 -32.86
CA ARG A 548 7.04 -25.04 -32.60
C ARG A 548 7.17 -26.00 -31.45
N TRP A 549 6.08 -26.23 -30.74
CA TRP A 549 5.99 -27.21 -29.66
C TRP A 549 4.73 -28.04 -29.78
N TYR A 550 4.84 -29.32 -29.51
CA TYR A 550 3.76 -30.28 -29.60
C TYR A 550 3.02 -30.36 -28.29
N LEU A 551 1.68 -30.41 -28.38
CA LEU A 551 0.82 -30.50 -27.21
C LEU A 551 0.81 -31.94 -26.68
N LEU A 552 0.87 -32.12 -25.37
CA LEU A 552 0.68 -33.41 -24.74
C LEU A 552 -0.81 -33.78 -24.69
N TYR A 553 -1.66 -32.79 -24.42
CA TYR A 553 -3.11 -32.93 -24.34
C TYR A 553 -3.81 -31.90 -25.24
N ASP A 554 -4.92 -32.28 -25.87
CA ASP A 554 -5.69 -31.40 -26.76
C ASP A 554 -6.38 -30.24 -26.00
N GLY A 555 -6.55 -30.34 -24.67
CA GLY A 555 -7.12 -29.29 -23.82
C GLY A 555 -6.24 -28.02 -23.65
N ASP A 556 -4.98 -28.09 -24.06
CA ASP A 556 -4.02 -26.96 -23.97
C ASP A 556 -4.23 -25.90 -25.07
N ALA A 557 -5.37 -25.93 -25.70
CA ALA A 557 -5.64 -25.22 -26.96
C ALA A 557 -5.66 -23.68 -26.83
N ASN A 558 -6.07 -23.12 -25.71
CA ASN A 558 -6.43 -21.71 -25.60
C ASN A 558 -5.40 -20.83 -24.86
N GLN A 559 -4.14 -21.21 -24.88
CA GLN A 559 -3.10 -20.47 -24.16
C GLN A 559 -2.59 -19.29 -24.97
N GLU A 560 -2.55 -18.12 -24.32
CA GLU A 560 -2.00 -16.90 -24.87
C GLU A 560 -0.49 -16.81 -24.60
N CYS A 561 0.31 -16.48 -25.61
CA CYS A 561 1.69 -16.08 -25.42
C CYS A 561 1.73 -14.60 -25.03
N VAL A 562 2.22 -14.32 -23.85
CA VAL A 562 2.36 -12.94 -23.33
C VAL A 562 3.72 -12.36 -23.62
N ASP A 563 4.74 -13.20 -23.83
CA ASP A 563 6.02 -12.75 -24.39
C ASP A 563 6.77 -13.90 -25.08
N VAL A 564 7.56 -13.54 -26.09
CA VAL A 564 8.56 -14.39 -26.74
C VAL A 564 9.87 -13.64 -26.64
N GLN A 565 10.83 -14.23 -25.98
CA GLN A 565 12.11 -13.59 -25.67
C GLN A 565 13.29 -14.41 -26.20
N TYR A 566 14.38 -13.72 -26.53
CA TYR A 566 15.63 -14.35 -26.95
C TYR A 566 16.84 -13.69 -26.29
N SER A 567 17.90 -14.47 -26.10
CA SER A 567 19.12 -14.03 -25.43
C SER A 567 20.33 -14.83 -25.91
N ASN A 568 21.55 -14.28 -25.71
CA ASN A 568 22.81 -14.99 -25.90
C ASN A 568 23.58 -15.25 -24.59
N ASP A 569 23.14 -14.65 -23.48
CA ASP A 569 23.82 -14.76 -22.19
C ASP A 569 22.90 -15.18 -21.03
N ARG A 570 21.62 -15.45 -21.32
CA ARG A 570 20.58 -15.80 -20.35
C ARG A 570 20.28 -14.73 -19.29
N THR A 571 20.93 -13.57 -19.38
CA THR A 571 20.78 -12.45 -18.44
C THR A 571 20.05 -11.29 -19.10
N ASN A 572 20.48 -10.95 -20.32
CA ASN A 572 19.89 -9.85 -21.10
C ASN A 572 18.91 -10.43 -22.13
N TRP A 573 17.61 -10.24 -21.89
CA TRP A 573 16.56 -10.73 -22.75
C TRP A 573 15.97 -9.65 -23.62
N GLU A 574 15.81 -9.91 -24.91
CA GLU A 574 15.07 -9.08 -25.83
C GLU A 574 13.68 -9.68 -26.05
N SER A 575 12.61 -8.86 -25.93
CA SER A 575 11.24 -9.25 -26.26
C SER A 575 10.98 -9.12 -27.75
N ALA A 576 10.39 -10.13 -28.33
CA ALA A 576 9.92 -10.09 -29.72
C ALA A 576 8.44 -9.67 -29.84
N LEU A 577 7.71 -9.60 -28.73
CA LEU A 577 6.31 -9.16 -28.70
C LEU A 577 6.15 -7.71 -28.21
N ALA A 578 7.16 -7.13 -27.58
CA ALA A 578 7.16 -5.73 -27.15
C ALA A 578 5.95 -5.34 -26.27
N GLY A 579 5.43 -6.28 -25.47
CA GLY A 579 4.27 -6.07 -24.62
C GLY A 579 2.91 -6.33 -25.30
N THR A 580 2.89 -6.78 -26.53
CA THR A 580 1.67 -7.36 -27.16
C THR A 580 1.55 -8.83 -26.81
N THR A 581 0.36 -9.40 -27.02
CA THR A 581 0.09 -10.81 -26.81
C THR A 581 -0.49 -11.43 -28.08
N PHE A 582 -0.43 -12.76 -28.21
CA PHE A 582 -1.14 -13.49 -29.25
C PHE A 582 -1.44 -14.91 -28.82
N THR A 583 -2.49 -15.51 -29.38
CA THR A 583 -2.79 -16.92 -29.22
C THR A 583 -2.20 -17.69 -30.42
N PRO A 584 -1.19 -18.56 -30.19
CA PRO A 584 -0.60 -19.34 -31.26
C PRO A 584 -1.63 -20.25 -31.94
N HIS A 585 -1.59 -20.32 -33.26
CA HIS A 585 -2.46 -21.19 -34.01
C HIS A 585 -2.13 -22.68 -33.74
N ILE A 586 -3.18 -23.52 -33.62
CA ILE A 586 -3.04 -24.96 -33.44
C ILE A 586 -3.07 -25.63 -34.81
N ASN A 587 -2.08 -26.47 -35.06
CA ASN A 587 -1.95 -27.27 -36.26
C ASN A 587 -1.85 -28.76 -35.93
N THR A 588 -2.06 -29.60 -36.93
CA THR A 588 -1.87 -31.05 -36.84
C THR A 588 -0.69 -31.45 -37.72
N ASP A 589 0.24 -32.22 -37.19
CA ASP A 589 1.36 -32.78 -37.95
C ASP A 589 1.11 -34.23 -38.27
N GLU A 590 0.85 -34.52 -39.56
CA GLU A 590 0.63 -35.89 -40.04
C GLU A 590 1.87 -36.77 -39.87
N ALA A 591 3.07 -36.21 -40.01
CA ALA A 591 4.32 -36.94 -39.83
C ALA A 591 4.57 -37.34 -38.38
N ALA A 592 4.00 -36.62 -37.43
CA ALA A 592 4.03 -36.89 -36.00
C ALA A 592 2.77 -37.64 -35.52
N ALA A 593 2.22 -38.53 -36.31
CA ALA A 593 1.01 -39.32 -36.01
C ALA A 593 -0.23 -38.46 -35.66
N ASN A 594 -0.42 -37.35 -36.36
CA ASN A 594 -1.49 -36.38 -36.18
C ASN A 594 -1.45 -35.64 -34.83
N LYS A 595 -0.28 -35.45 -34.24
CA LYS A 595 -0.13 -34.66 -33.04
C LYS A 595 -0.39 -33.16 -33.28
N SER A 596 -1.10 -32.56 -32.38
CA SER A 596 -1.33 -31.11 -32.37
C SER A 596 -0.07 -30.37 -31.90
N TYR A 597 0.23 -29.25 -32.57
CA TYR A 597 1.32 -28.37 -32.16
C TYR A 597 0.92 -26.90 -32.27
N LYS A 598 1.58 -26.07 -31.47
CA LYS A 598 1.57 -24.62 -31.57
C LYS A 598 2.89 -24.11 -32.15
N CYS A 599 2.87 -22.91 -32.72
CA CYS A 599 4.07 -22.33 -33.30
C CYS A 599 4.04 -20.81 -33.29
N PHE A 600 5.21 -20.24 -33.47
CA PHE A 600 5.38 -18.85 -33.88
C PHE A 600 6.50 -18.72 -34.91
N GLN A 601 6.41 -17.71 -35.74
CA GLN A 601 7.39 -17.36 -36.76
C GLN A 601 7.93 -15.95 -36.45
N PHE A 602 9.26 -15.76 -36.41
CA PHE A 602 9.82 -14.44 -36.39
C PHE A 602 9.65 -13.74 -37.75
N LYS A 603 9.22 -12.47 -37.79
CA LYS A 603 9.19 -11.65 -39.02
C LYS A 603 10.59 -11.52 -39.62
N LYS A 604 11.59 -11.33 -38.75
CA LYS A 604 13.01 -11.31 -39.10
C LYS A 604 13.74 -12.30 -38.19
N PRO A 605 14.54 -13.20 -38.74
CA PRO A 605 15.29 -14.16 -37.94
C PRO A 605 16.14 -13.47 -36.87
N VAL A 606 16.25 -14.10 -35.69
CA VAL A 606 17.03 -13.61 -34.56
C VAL A 606 18.26 -14.49 -34.32
N LYS A 607 19.31 -13.89 -33.81
CA LYS A 607 20.48 -14.64 -33.32
C LYS A 607 20.34 -14.92 -31.84
N ALA A 608 20.23 -16.18 -31.47
CA ALA A 608 19.97 -16.59 -30.12
C ALA A 608 20.66 -17.90 -29.73
N LYS A 609 21.13 -17.97 -28.50
CA LYS A 609 21.46 -19.21 -27.82
C LYS A 609 20.32 -19.67 -26.92
N TYR A 610 19.51 -18.74 -26.43
CA TYR A 610 18.38 -19.00 -25.52
C TYR A 610 17.09 -18.42 -26.12
N LEU A 611 16.02 -19.21 -26.07
CA LEU A 611 14.65 -18.78 -26.40
C LEU A 611 13.77 -19.00 -25.19
N ARG A 612 12.97 -18.00 -24.80
CA ARG A 612 12.00 -18.09 -23.72
C ARG A 612 10.61 -17.75 -24.25
N VAL A 613 9.64 -18.60 -23.97
CA VAL A 613 8.22 -18.34 -24.27
C VAL A 613 7.48 -18.23 -22.93
N ILE A 614 6.76 -17.15 -22.76
CA ILE A 614 5.97 -16.89 -21.56
C ILE A 614 4.50 -17.05 -21.92
N ILE A 615 3.84 -17.97 -21.24
CA ILE A 615 2.42 -18.30 -21.37
C ILE A 615 1.65 -17.52 -20.30
N GLY A 616 0.54 -16.89 -20.68
CA GLY A 616 -0.33 -16.12 -19.79
C GLY A 616 -1.00 -16.99 -18.73
N GLN A 617 -1.65 -16.33 -17.77
CA GLN A 617 -2.45 -16.99 -16.75
C GLN A 617 -3.60 -17.75 -17.42
N MET A 618 -3.78 -19.01 -17.03
CA MET A 618 -4.86 -19.88 -17.47
C MET A 618 -5.98 -19.89 -16.42
N GLY A 619 -7.17 -20.38 -16.80
CA GLY A 619 -8.28 -20.60 -15.87
C GLY A 619 -7.90 -21.56 -14.71
N GLU A 620 -8.75 -21.65 -13.70
CA GLU A 620 -8.45 -22.38 -12.46
C GLU A 620 -8.15 -23.88 -12.62
N GLU A 621 -8.56 -24.49 -13.75
CA GLU A 621 -8.38 -25.92 -14.03
C GLU A 621 -7.56 -26.21 -15.31
N GLU A 622 -6.97 -25.17 -15.91
CA GLU A 622 -6.19 -25.31 -17.15
C GLU A 622 -4.68 -25.44 -16.87
N PHE A 623 -4.00 -26.20 -17.68
CA PHE A 623 -2.55 -26.44 -17.59
C PHE A 623 -1.90 -26.35 -18.97
N THR A 624 -0.59 -26.09 -18.97
CA THR A 624 0.25 -26.13 -20.18
C THR A 624 1.09 -27.37 -20.14
N SER A 625 1.05 -28.15 -21.21
CA SER A 625 1.89 -29.33 -21.38
C SER A 625 2.48 -29.42 -22.79
N MET A 626 3.61 -30.08 -22.93
CA MET A 626 4.26 -30.30 -24.21
C MET A 626 5.02 -31.64 -24.21
N SER A 627 5.15 -32.21 -25.41
CA SER A 627 5.86 -33.46 -25.61
C SER A 627 7.14 -33.32 -26.42
N GLU A 628 7.29 -32.27 -27.22
CA GLU A 628 8.44 -32.03 -28.07
C GLU A 628 8.53 -30.55 -28.44
N VAL A 629 9.77 -30.03 -28.61
CA VAL A 629 10.04 -28.68 -29.10
C VAL A 629 10.98 -28.74 -30.31
N GLU A 630 10.68 -27.97 -31.33
CA GLU A 630 11.50 -27.86 -32.53
C GLU A 630 11.82 -26.41 -32.84
N ILE A 631 13.08 -26.13 -33.16
CA ILE A 631 13.58 -24.80 -33.52
C ILE A 631 13.98 -24.80 -34.99
N TYR A 632 13.71 -23.73 -35.68
CA TYR A 632 13.92 -23.59 -37.12
C TYR A 632 14.89 -22.48 -37.46
N ALA A 633 15.85 -22.76 -38.33
CA ALA A 633 16.68 -21.78 -39.00
C ALA A 633 15.99 -21.26 -40.28
N PRO A 634 16.36 -20.06 -40.78
CA PRO A 634 15.85 -19.60 -42.09
C PRO A 634 16.14 -20.59 -43.20
N ALA A 635 15.19 -20.71 -44.13
CA ALA A 635 15.46 -21.43 -45.39
C ALA A 635 16.58 -20.70 -46.17
N LYS A 636 17.56 -21.46 -46.67
CA LYS A 636 18.66 -20.92 -47.46
C LYS A 636 18.17 -20.43 -48.83
#